data_38b3fc36c33d22f536fdff1e1f4fee54
#
_entry.id   38b3fc36c33d22f536fdff1e1f4fee54
#
_cell.length_a   1.000
_cell.length_b   1.000
_cell.length_c   1.000
_cell.angle_alpha   90.00
_cell.angle_beta   90.00
_cell.angle_gamma   90.00
#
_symmetry.space_group_name_H-M   'P 1'
#
loop_
_entity.id
_entity.type
_entity.pdbx_description
1 polymer ?
#
loop_
_entity_poly.entity_id
_entity_poly.type
_entity_poly.pdbx_seq_one_letter_code
_entity_poly.pdbx_strand_id
1 'polypeptide(L)'
;MGKDVIVACDFDSAEKVFAFLDLFEGLDRKPFVKIGMELYYAEGPSIVREIKARGHKIFLDLKLHDIPNTVKKSMAVLSRLDVDMTNLHAGGTIPMMEAALEGLTRPDGTRPILIAVTQLTSTDQEHMTKDLLIDHPVADVVMHYAHNAKLAGLDGVVCSPLEAGKVHERCGEGFVTVTPGVRFADGDKGDQKRVMTPAQAKEIGSDYIVVGRPITQAADPVAAYRRCVTEFVG
;
A
#
# COMPACT_ATOMS: atom_id res chain seq x y z
N MET A 1 -1.09 -3.55 15.40
CA MET A 1 0.13 -3.65 14.57
C MET A 1 0.98 -2.40 14.81
N GLY A 2 2.31 -2.49 14.71
CA GLY A 2 3.17 -1.31 14.87
C GLY A 2 3.23 -0.48 13.58
N LYS A 3 3.50 0.82 13.70
CA LYS A 3 3.73 1.72 12.56
C LYS A 3 4.98 1.30 11.77
N ASP A 4 4.93 1.40 10.43
CA ASP A 4 6.09 1.13 9.58
C ASP A 4 6.14 1.98 8.32
N VAL A 5 7.34 2.13 7.75
CA VAL A 5 7.60 2.86 6.50
C VAL A 5 7.76 1.86 5.37
N ILE A 6 6.93 1.99 4.35
CA ILE A 6 6.99 1.19 3.12
C ILE A 6 7.65 2.02 2.03
N VAL A 7 8.77 1.54 1.49
CA VAL A 7 9.48 2.20 0.38
C VAL A 7 8.89 1.72 -0.95
N ALA A 8 8.35 2.66 -1.74
CA ALA A 8 7.83 2.35 -3.08
C ALA A 8 9.00 2.16 -4.06
N CYS A 9 9.28 0.91 -4.41
CA CYS A 9 10.30 0.52 -5.38
C CYS A 9 9.72 0.51 -6.80
N ASP A 10 9.35 1.70 -7.29
CA ASP A 10 8.83 1.89 -8.64
C ASP A 10 10.02 2.03 -9.61
N PHE A 11 10.69 0.91 -9.90
CA PHE A 11 11.79 0.75 -10.83
C PHE A 11 11.34 -0.04 -12.05
N ASP A 12 11.98 0.17 -13.18
CA ASP A 12 11.68 -0.46 -14.47
C ASP A 12 12.42 -1.79 -14.69
N SER A 13 13.34 -2.17 -13.79
CA SER A 13 14.13 -3.39 -13.91
C SER A 13 14.65 -3.94 -12.57
N ALA A 14 14.94 -5.24 -12.56
CA ALA A 14 15.57 -5.94 -11.45
C ALA A 14 16.94 -5.36 -11.08
N GLU A 15 17.76 -5.01 -12.09
CA GLU A 15 19.08 -4.43 -11.88
C GLU A 15 18.99 -3.16 -11.02
N LYS A 16 18.09 -2.23 -11.37
CA LYS A 16 17.94 -0.97 -10.64
C LYS A 16 17.42 -1.15 -9.22
N VAL A 17 16.43 -2.01 -9.03
CA VAL A 17 15.90 -2.26 -7.69
C VAL A 17 16.93 -2.95 -6.81
N PHE A 18 17.73 -3.89 -7.34
CA PHE A 18 18.77 -4.55 -6.55
C PHE A 18 19.90 -3.59 -6.20
N ALA A 19 20.37 -2.77 -7.13
CA ALA A 19 21.36 -1.72 -6.84
C ALA A 19 20.88 -0.77 -5.74
N PHE A 20 19.58 -0.43 -5.73
CA PHE A 20 18.99 0.37 -4.66
C PHE A 20 18.95 -0.41 -3.32
N LEU A 21 18.53 -1.67 -3.32
CA LEU A 21 18.42 -2.47 -2.10
C LEU A 21 19.78 -2.83 -1.49
N ASP A 22 20.82 -2.96 -2.31
CA ASP A 22 22.20 -3.21 -1.86
C ASP A 22 22.74 -2.08 -0.96
N LEU A 23 22.22 -0.84 -1.11
CA LEU A 23 22.56 0.28 -0.20
C LEU A 23 22.12 0.02 1.26
N PHE A 24 21.16 -0.87 1.48
CA PHE A 24 20.62 -1.20 2.79
C PHE A 24 21.18 -2.49 3.38
N GLU A 25 22.19 -3.11 2.73
CA GLU A 25 22.87 -4.26 3.30
C GLU A 25 23.58 -3.89 4.61
N GLY A 26 23.52 -4.81 5.57
CA GLY A 26 24.13 -4.60 6.89
C GLY A 26 23.32 -3.70 7.85
N LEU A 27 22.16 -3.18 7.45
CA LEU A 27 21.28 -2.48 8.37
C LEU A 27 20.46 -3.48 9.20
N ASP A 28 20.36 -3.22 10.51
CA ASP A 28 19.51 -4.00 11.43
C ASP A 28 18.02 -3.95 11.02
N ARG A 29 17.57 -2.80 10.49
CA ARG A 29 16.24 -2.59 9.98
C ARG A 29 16.28 -2.46 8.46
N LYS A 30 15.93 -3.53 7.76
CA LYS A 30 15.72 -3.49 6.30
C LYS A 30 14.40 -2.82 5.95
N PRO A 31 14.33 -2.05 4.84
CA PRO A 31 13.07 -1.47 4.39
C PRO A 31 11.99 -2.52 4.12
N PHE A 32 10.76 -2.23 4.54
CA PHE A 32 9.58 -2.85 3.97
C PHE A 32 9.37 -2.24 2.59
N VAL A 33 9.34 -3.02 1.52
CA VAL A 33 9.30 -2.53 0.15
C VAL A 33 7.97 -2.79 -0.52
N LYS A 34 7.50 -1.84 -1.32
CA LYS A 34 6.35 -2.02 -2.21
C LYS A 34 6.84 -2.34 -3.62
N ILE A 35 6.38 -3.44 -4.17
CA ILE A 35 6.56 -3.81 -5.58
C ILE A 35 5.26 -3.46 -6.30
N GLY A 36 5.32 -2.47 -7.20
CA GLY A 36 4.18 -2.04 -8.01
C GLY A 36 4.05 -2.82 -9.32
N MET A 37 3.04 -2.44 -10.12
CA MET A 37 2.72 -3.09 -11.39
C MET A 37 3.88 -3.03 -12.38
N GLU A 38 4.58 -1.89 -12.50
CA GLU A 38 5.67 -1.71 -13.45
C GLU A 38 6.75 -2.77 -13.27
N LEU A 39 7.37 -2.84 -12.09
CA LEU A 39 8.42 -3.80 -11.79
C LEU A 39 7.92 -5.25 -11.84
N TYR A 40 6.71 -5.51 -11.34
CA TYR A 40 6.17 -6.87 -11.35
C TYR A 40 5.86 -7.38 -12.76
N TYR A 41 5.34 -6.53 -13.64
CA TYR A 41 5.07 -6.93 -15.03
C TYR A 41 6.33 -7.03 -15.88
N ALA A 42 7.38 -6.26 -15.56
CA ALA A 42 8.67 -6.39 -16.22
C ALA A 42 9.39 -7.70 -15.85
N GLU A 43 9.38 -8.09 -14.57
CA GLU A 43 10.26 -9.13 -14.04
C GLU A 43 9.52 -10.41 -13.60
N GLY A 44 8.19 -10.35 -13.49
CA GLY A 44 7.36 -11.47 -13.04
C GLY A 44 7.56 -11.84 -11.56
N PRO A 45 7.09 -13.05 -11.16
CA PRO A 45 7.15 -13.49 -9.76
C PRO A 45 8.57 -13.73 -9.20
N SER A 46 9.59 -13.81 -10.07
CA SER A 46 10.99 -13.99 -9.67
C SER A 46 11.49 -12.86 -8.79
N ILE A 47 11.13 -11.61 -9.14
CA ILE A 47 11.55 -10.42 -8.40
C ILE A 47 11.08 -10.44 -6.93
N VAL A 48 9.87 -10.97 -6.69
CA VAL A 48 9.32 -11.11 -5.33
C VAL A 48 10.18 -12.08 -4.52
N ARG A 49 10.53 -13.25 -5.08
CA ARG A 49 11.34 -14.26 -4.39
C ARG A 49 12.74 -13.76 -4.08
N GLU A 50 13.37 -13.05 -5.02
CA GLU A 50 14.71 -12.51 -4.84
C GLU A 50 14.78 -11.41 -3.80
N ILE A 51 13.79 -10.48 -3.78
CA ILE A 51 13.70 -9.45 -2.75
C ILE A 51 13.39 -10.07 -1.38
N LYS A 52 12.54 -11.10 -1.33
CA LYS A 52 12.26 -11.84 -0.09
C LYS A 52 13.51 -12.57 0.43
N ALA A 53 14.29 -13.21 -0.45
CA ALA A 53 15.55 -13.86 -0.09
C ALA A 53 16.60 -12.90 0.48
N ARG A 54 16.54 -11.61 0.11
CA ARG A 54 17.36 -10.53 0.70
C ARG A 54 16.87 -10.08 2.10
N GLY A 55 15.76 -10.66 2.59
CA GLY A 55 15.23 -10.44 3.94
C GLY A 55 14.31 -9.23 4.08
N HIS A 56 13.80 -8.67 2.97
CA HIS A 56 12.83 -7.60 3.00
C HIS A 56 11.40 -8.12 3.22
N LYS A 57 10.58 -7.34 3.92
CA LYS A 57 9.12 -7.46 3.85
C LYS A 57 8.63 -6.89 2.54
N ILE A 58 7.55 -7.46 1.98
CA ILE A 58 7.03 -7.07 0.66
C ILE A 58 5.55 -6.74 0.73
N PHE A 59 5.20 -5.54 0.28
CA PHE A 59 3.85 -5.18 -0.13
C PHE A 59 3.75 -5.30 -1.65
N LEU A 60 3.02 -6.32 -2.13
CA LEU A 60 2.79 -6.53 -3.57
C LEU A 60 1.54 -5.75 -3.99
N ASP A 61 1.75 -4.62 -4.67
CA ASP A 61 0.76 -3.59 -4.96
C ASP A 61 0.25 -3.70 -6.41
N LEU A 62 -0.58 -4.71 -6.69
CA LEU A 62 -1.11 -5.00 -8.04
C LEU A 62 -2.55 -4.53 -8.24
N LYS A 63 -3.26 -4.13 -7.18
CA LYS A 63 -4.61 -3.55 -7.22
C LYS A 63 -5.61 -4.40 -8.01
N LEU A 64 -5.74 -5.68 -7.67
CA LEU A 64 -6.63 -6.59 -8.40
C LEU A 64 -8.07 -6.05 -8.46
N HIS A 65 -8.66 -6.12 -9.66
CA HIS A 65 -10.04 -5.71 -9.88
C HIS A 65 -10.60 -6.50 -11.07
N ASP A 66 -11.42 -7.50 -10.78
CA ASP A 66 -12.05 -8.39 -11.77
C ASP A 66 -13.25 -9.09 -11.12
N ILE A 67 -13.96 -9.95 -11.84
CA ILE A 67 -15.04 -10.75 -11.27
C ILE A 67 -14.53 -11.63 -10.10
N PRO A 68 -15.38 -11.94 -9.10
CA PRO A 68 -14.95 -12.61 -7.85
C PRO A 68 -14.10 -13.87 -8.06
N ASN A 69 -14.50 -14.75 -8.99
CA ASN A 69 -13.78 -16.00 -9.24
C ASN A 69 -12.37 -15.79 -9.80
N THR A 70 -12.19 -14.79 -10.67
CA THR A 70 -10.87 -14.44 -11.21
C THR A 70 -9.95 -13.91 -10.13
N VAL A 71 -10.47 -12.99 -9.30
CA VAL A 71 -9.71 -12.43 -8.18
C VAL A 71 -9.35 -13.51 -7.15
N LYS A 72 -10.28 -14.41 -6.79
CA LYS A 72 -10.02 -15.57 -5.93
C LYS A 72 -8.85 -16.40 -6.42
N LYS A 73 -8.87 -16.80 -7.69
CA LYS A 73 -7.81 -17.63 -8.29
C LYS A 73 -6.46 -16.88 -8.35
N SER A 74 -6.48 -15.60 -8.67
CA SER A 74 -5.28 -14.75 -8.68
C SER A 74 -4.68 -14.61 -7.28
N MET A 75 -5.50 -14.37 -6.26
CA MET A 75 -5.05 -14.30 -4.87
C MET A 75 -4.48 -15.63 -4.36
N ALA A 76 -5.02 -16.77 -4.80
CA ALA A 76 -4.46 -18.10 -4.50
C ALA A 76 -3.08 -18.31 -5.13
N VAL A 77 -2.77 -17.65 -6.25
CA VAL A 77 -1.41 -17.63 -6.81
C VAL A 77 -0.50 -16.73 -5.96
N LEU A 78 -0.96 -15.52 -5.61
CA LEU A 78 -0.20 -14.56 -4.81
C LEU A 78 0.10 -15.09 -3.40
N SER A 79 -0.80 -15.88 -2.79
CA SER A 79 -0.58 -16.47 -1.46
C SER A 79 0.67 -17.33 -1.36
N ARG A 80 1.16 -17.86 -2.51
CA ARG A 80 2.36 -18.72 -2.61
C ARG A 80 3.66 -17.96 -2.80
N LEU A 81 3.60 -16.62 -2.98
CA LEU A 81 4.79 -15.78 -3.19
C LEU A 81 5.44 -15.31 -1.87
N ASP A 82 4.86 -15.68 -0.71
CA ASP A 82 5.34 -15.30 0.62
C ASP A 82 5.48 -13.77 0.82
N VAL A 83 4.57 -13.01 0.22
CA VAL A 83 4.47 -11.56 0.47
C VAL A 83 3.87 -11.30 1.84
N ASP A 84 4.14 -10.12 2.42
CA ASP A 84 3.64 -9.74 3.75
C ASP A 84 2.32 -8.98 3.64
N MET A 85 2.09 -8.28 2.52
CA MET A 85 0.88 -7.50 2.24
C MET A 85 0.55 -7.52 0.75
N THR A 86 -0.74 -7.51 0.42
CA THR A 86 -1.23 -7.31 -0.97
C THR A 86 -2.53 -6.53 -0.96
N ASN A 87 -3.01 -6.12 -2.14
CA ASN A 87 -4.21 -5.31 -2.26
C ASN A 87 -5.10 -5.66 -3.46
N LEU A 88 -6.27 -5.04 -3.42
CA LEU A 88 -7.29 -5.03 -4.47
C LEU A 88 -8.02 -3.68 -4.46
N HIS A 89 -8.94 -3.42 -5.39
CA HIS A 89 -9.82 -2.25 -5.37
C HIS A 89 -11.13 -2.52 -4.62
N ALA A 90 -11.52 -1.65 -3.68
CA ALA A 90 -12.79 -1.73 -2.96
C ALA A 90 -14.01 -1.57 -3.89
N GLY A 91 -13.83 -0.84 -5.01
CA GLY A 91 -14.86 -0.69 -6.05
C GLY A 91 -15.33 -2.00 -6.71
N GLY A 92 -14.61 -3.10 -6.51
CA GLY A 92 -15.02 -4.43 -6.96
C GLY A 92 -16.13 -5.09 -6.15
N THR A 93 -16.66 -4.41 -5.15
CA THR A 93 -17.75 -4.82 -4.26
C THR A 93 -17.39 -5.87 -3.20
N ILE A 94 -18.27 -6.05 -2.22
CA ILE A 94 -18.07 -7.01 -1.12
C ILE A 94 -17.83 -8.44 -1.63
N PRO A 95 -18.63 -9.01 -2.57
CA PRO A 95 -18.39 -10.37 -3.06
C PRO A 95 -17.00 -10.59 -3.69
N MET A 96 -16.45 -9.60 -4.37
CA MET A 96 -15.08 -9.69 -4.91
C MET A 96 -14.04 -9.70 -3.78
N MET A 97 -14.21 -8.86 -2.77
CA MET A 97 -13.31 -8.77 -1.62
C MET A 97 -13.34 -10.05 -0.77
N GLU A 98 -14.51 -10.63 -0.52
CA GLU A 98 -14.68 -11.92 0.17
C GLU A 98 -14.01 -13.07 -0.60
N ALA A 99 -14.22 -13.12 -1.92
CA ALA A 99 -13.59 -14.10 -2.79
C ALA A 99 -12.06 -13.97 -2.81
N ALA A 100 -11.55 -12.74 -2.77
CA ALA A 100 -10.11 -12.45 -2.64
C ALA A 100 -9.55 -13.00 -1.33
N LEU A 101 -10.23 -12.73 -0.22
CA LEU A 101 -9.84 -13.21 1.10
C LEU A 101 -9.79 -14.74 1.16
N GLU A 102 -10.81 -15.41 0.63
CA GLU A 102 -10.86 -16.86 0.52
C GLU A 102 -9.68 -17.39 -0.29
N GLY A 103 -9.40 -16.80 -1.46
CA GLY A 103 -8.29 -17.23 -2.33
C GLY A 103 -6.90 -16.99 -1.71
N LEU A 104 -6.74 -15.91 -0.94
CA LEU A 104 -5.47 -15.55 -0.32
C LEU A 104 -5.14 -16.40 0.91
N THR A 105 -6.16 -16.94 1.58
CA THR A 105 -6.01 -17.76 2.79
C THR A 105 -5.47 -19.15 2.43
N ARG A 106 -4.34 -19.53 3.00
CA ARG A 106 -3.70 -20.83 2.80
C ARG A 106 -4.46 -21.91 3.57
N PRO A 107 -4.24 -23.22 3.25
CA PRO A 107 -4.90 -24.34 3.96
C PRO A 107 -4.63 -24.38 5.47
N ASP A 108 -3.52 -23.82 5.92
CA ASP A 108 -3.16 -23.71 7.35
C ASP A 108 -3.80 -22.48 8.04
N GLY A 109 -4.62 -21.71 7.33
CA GLY A 109 -5.25 -20.50 7.82
C GLY A 109 -4.39 -19.24 7.78
N THR A 110 -3.11 -19.34 7.41
CA THR A 110 -2.23 -18.19 7.28
C THR A 110 -2.48 -17.42 5.99
N ARG A 111 -2.22 -16.11 5.99
CA ARG A 111 -2.29 -15.27 4.78
C ARG A 111 -1.51 -13.97 4.97
N PRO A 112 -1.11 -13.29 3.90
CA PRO A 112 -0.66 -11.90 3.93
C PRO A 112 -1.77 -10.96 4.43
N ILE A 113 -1.39 -9.77 4.86
CA ILE A 113 -2.33 -8.66 5.08
C ILE A 113 -3.01 -8.34 3.75
N LEU A 114 -4.34 -8.30 3.74
CA LEU A 114 -5.15 -7.93 2.57
C LEU A 114 -5.83 -6.59 2.81
N ILE A 115 -5.52 -5.59 1.97
CA ILE A 115 -6.09 -4.25 2.06
C ILE A 115 -6.80 -3.85 0.77
N ALA A 116 -7.79 -2.96 0.87
CA ALA A 116 -8.52 -2.46 -0.29
C ALA A 116 -8.16 -1.01 -0.59
N VAL A 117 -7.87 -0.69 -1.86
CA VAL A 117 -7.75 0.69 -2.32
C VAL A 117 -9.16 1.30 -2.37
N THR A 118 -9.38 2.38 -1.61
CA THR A 118 -10.66 3.10 -1.58
C THR A 118 -10.86 3.91 -2.86
N GLN A 119 -10.36 5.15 -2.88
CA GLN A 119 -10.26 5.95 -4.09
C GLN A 119 -8.80 6.35 -4.30
N LEU A 120 -8.37 6.40 -5.56
CA LEU A 120 -7.02 6.85 -5.89
C LEU A 120 -6.84 8.32 -5.48
N THR A 121 -5.66 8.67 -5.00
CA THR A 121 -5.36 10.05 -4.58
C THR A 121 -5.40 11.07 -5.73
N SER A 122 -5.40 10.59 -6.96
CA SER A 122 -5.60 11.38 -8.19
C SER A 122 -7.08 11.65 -8.51
N THR A 123 -8.01 10.89 -7.94
CA THR A 123 -9.45 11.08 -8.14
C THR A 123 -9.93 12.25 -7.29
N ASP A 124 -10.40 13.30 -7.94
CA ASP A 124 -11.07 14.44 -7.30
C ASP A 124 -12.60 14.36 -7.47
N GLN A 125 -13.33 15.32 -6.90
CA GLN A 125 -14.79 15.33 -6.94
C GLN A 125 -15.32 15.40 -8.36
N GLU A 126 -14.66 16.16 -9.23
CA GLU A 126 -15.10 16.35 -10.61
C GLU A 126 -15.04 15.03 -11.39
N HIS A 127 -13.90 14.33 -11.35
CA HIS A 127 -13.73 13.05 -12.03
C HIS A 127 -14.65 11.97 -11.43
N MET A 128 -14.84 11.98 -10.11
CA MET A 128 -15.73 11.02 -9.47
C MET A 128 -17.18 11.19 -9.93
N THR A 129 -17.66 12.43 -10.05
CA THR A 129 -19.03 12.69 -10.49
C THR A 129 -19.21 12.50 -11.99
N LYS A 130 -18.26 13.00 -12.82
CA LYS A 130 -18.42 12.98 -14.29
C LYS A 130 -18.02 11.64 -14.92
N ASP A 131 -16.89 11.05 -14.47
CA ASP A 131 -16.32 9.88 -15.13
C ASP A 131 -16.80 8.58 -14.47
N LEU A 132 -16.98 8.57 -13.15
CA LEU A 132 -17.45 7.39 -12.42
C LEU A 132 -18.96 7.41 -12.14
N LEU A 133 -19.66 8.53 -12.42
CA LEU A 133 -21.08 8.73 -12.15
C LEU A 133 -21.47 8.50 -10.67
N ILE A 134 -20.56 8.83 -9.75
CA ILE A 134 -20.79 8.74 -8.31
C ILE A 134 -21.06 10.14 -7.78
N ASP A 135 -22.34 10.44 -7.53
CA ASP A 135 -22.81 11.75 -7.05
C ASP A 135 -22.84 11.80 -5.51
N HIS A 136 -21.67 11.58 -4.90
CA HIS A 136 -21.45 11.70 -3.46
C HIS A 136 -20.10 12.39 -3.20
N PRO A 137 -19.91 13.05 -2.05
CA PRO A 137 -18.61 13.58 -1.66
C PRO A 137 -17.52 12.48 -1.64
N VAL A 138 -16.32 12.78 -2.17
CA VAL A 138 -15.19 11.82 -2.19
C VAL A 138 -14.95 11.20 -0.81
N ALA A 139 -15.00 12.02 0.25
CA ALA A 139 -14.79 11.55 1.61
C ALA A 139 -15.83 10.51 2.06
N ASP A 140 -17.09 10.68 1.66
CA ASP A 140 -18.17 9.76 2.03
C ASP A 140 -18.00 8.42 1.27
N VAL A 141 -17.60 8.48 0.00
CA VAL A 141 -17.31 7.27 -0.80
C VAL A 141 -16.11 6.51 -0.24
N VAL A 142 -15.06 7.21 0.19
CA VAL A 142 -13.90 6.58 0.84
C VAL A 142 -14.32 5.87 2.13
N MET A 143 -15.13 6.51 2.97
CA MET A 143 -15.63 5.91 4.22
C MET A 143 -16.57 4.73 3.95
N HIS A 144 -17.40 4.80 2.91
CA HIS A 144 -18.26 3.70 2.49
C HIS A 144 -17.43 2.50 2.02
N TYR A 145 -16.43 2.73 1.18
CA TYR A 145 -15.53 1.67 0.69
C TYR A 145 -14.69 1.04 1.81
N ALA A 146 -14.21 1.85 2.76
CA ALA A 146 -13.50 1.33 3.95
C ALA A 146 -14.43 0.44 4.80
N HIS A 147 -15.67 0.86 4.99
CA HIS A 147 -16.67 0.06 5.71
C HIS A 147 -16.98 -1.25 5.00
N ASN A 148 -17.16 -1.23 3.67
CA ASN A 148 -17.38 -2.45 2.88
C ASN A 148 -16.18 -3.41 2.94
N ALA A 149 -14.95 -2.89 2.91
CA ALA A 149 -13.75 -3.70 3.09
C ALA A 149 -13.71 -4.38 4.48
N LYS A 150 -14.11 -3.65 5.53
CA LYS A 150 -14.25 -4.23 6.87
C LYS A 150 -15.34 -5.31 6.91
N LEU A 151 -16.50 -5.09 6.30
CA LEU A 151 -17.58 -6.09 6.24
C LEU A 151 -17.14 -7.35 5.50
N ALA A 152 -16.35 -7.22 4.44
CA ALA A 152 -15.78 -8.35 3.70
C ALA A 152 -14.65 -9.08 4.46
N GLY A 153 -14.26 -8.62 5.65
CA GLY A 153 -13.26 -9.25 6.50
C GLY A 153 -11.80 -8.91 6.14
N LEU A 154 -11.57 -7.85 5.35
CA LEU A 154 -10.22 -7.39 5.04
C LEU A 154 -9.55 -6.75 6.28
N ASP A 155 -8.21 -6.68 6.24
CA ASP A 155 -7.42 -6.15 7.34
C ASP A 155 -7.36 -4.62 7.37
N GLY A 156 -7.61 -3.96 6.23
CA GLY A 156 -7.47 -2.51 6.13
C GLY A 156 -7.70 -1.93 4.75
N VAL A 157 -7.29 -0.68 4.58
CA VAL A 157 -7.43 0.05 3.32
C VAL A 157 -6.19 0.89 2.98
N VAL A 158 -6.05 1.19 1.68
CA VAL A 158 -5.24 2.30 1.19
C VAL A 158 -6.15 3.53 1.11
N CYS A 159 -5.76 4.60 1.78
CA CYS A 159 -6.48 5.87 1.79
C CYS A 159 -5.51 7.05 1.85
N SER A 160 -6.00 8.27 1.67
CA SER A 160 -5.18 9.47 1.91
C SER A 160 -4.80 9.58 3.40
N PRO A 161 -3.63 10.13 3.75
CA PRO A 161 -3.29 10.42 5.14
C PRO A 161 -4.37 11.25 5.86
N LEU A 162 -5.04 12.18 5.15
CA LEU A 162 -6.13 13.01 5.68
C LEU A 162 -7.37 12.20 6.12
N GLU A 163 -7.48 10.96 5.69
CA GLU A 163 -8.63 10.09 5.90
C GLU A 163 -8.37 9.03 7.00
N ALA A 164 -7.10 8.79 7.37
CA ALA A 164 -6.72 7.69 8.26
C ALA A 164 -7.45 7.71 9.61
N GLY A 165 -7.49 8.86 10.30
CA GLY A 165 -8.22 8.99 11.56
C GLY A 165 -9.71 8.67 11.45
N LYS A 166 -10.36 9.15 10.37
CA LYS A 166 -11.80 8.88 10.13
C LYS A 166 -12.05 7.40 9.79
N VAL A 167 -11.08 6.73 9.12
CA VAL A 167 -11.15 5.29 8.88
C VAL A 167 -11.11 4.53 10.20
N HIS A 168 -10.23 4.90 11.14
CA HIS A 168 -10.20 4.29 12.48
C HIS A 168 -11.47 4.57 13.28
N GLU A 169 -11.99 5.79 13.27
CA GLU A 169 -13.29 6.10 13.89
C GLU A 169 -14.43 5.24 13.33
N ARG A 170 -14.47 5.02 12.03
CA ARG A 170 -15.53 4.25 11.35
C ARG A 170 -15.35 2.75 11.46
N CYS A 171 -14.11 2.28 11.34
CA CYS A 171 -13.78 0.85 11.20
C CYS A 171 -13.11 0.26 12.44
N GLY A 172 -12.73 1.07 13.43
CA GLY A 172 -12.02 0.66 14.64
C GLY A 172 -10.49 0.72 14.51
N GLU A 173 -9.81 0.93 15.63
CA GLU A 173 -8.35 1.13 15.73
C GLU A 173 -7.49 -0.04 15.18
N GLY A 174 -8.04 -1.25 15.11
CA GLY A 174 -7.35 -2.41 14.54
C GLY A 174 -7.43 -2.53 13.02
N PHE A 175 -8.19 -1.64 12.34
CA PHE A 175 -8.34 -1.67 10.90
C PHE A 175 -7.24 -0.84 10.23
N VAL A 176 -6.32 -1.51 9.55
CA VAL A 176 -5.06 -0.97 9.06
C VAL A 176 -5.26 0.13 8.00
N THR A 177 -4.53 1.24 8.14
CA THR A 177 -4.44 2.30 7.15
C THR A 177 -3.05 2.34 6.51
N VAL A 178 -3.01 2.28 5.17
CA VAL A 178 -1.80 2.44 4.37
C VAL A 178 -1.93 3.71 3.55
N THR A 179 -1.05 4.69 3.79
CA THR A 179 -1.22 6.05 3.27
C THR A 179 -0.06 6.46 2.36
N PRO A 180 -0.29 6.55 1.04
CA PRO A 180 0.66 7.08 0.07
C PRO A 180 0.66 8.62 0.06
N GLY A 181 1.56 9.23 -0.73
CA GLY A 181 1.60 10.68 -0.91
C GLY A 181 2.36 11.42 0.18
N VAL A 182 3.21 10.71 0.94
CA VAL A 182 4.04 11.32 1.99
C VAL A 182 5.31 11.92 1.40
N ARG A 183 5.66 13.13 1.85
CA ARG A 183 6.84 13.90 1.44
C ARG A 183 7.50 14.54 2.65
N PHE A 184 8.80 14.80 2.59
CA PHE A 184 9.45 15.63 3.61
C PHE A 184 9.00 17.09 3.49
N ALA A 185 9.06 17.84 4.59
CA ALA A 185 8.63 19.23 4.62
C ALA A 185 9.45 20.14 3.69
N ASP A 186 10.72 19.80 3.49
CA ASP A 186 11.71 20.47 2.64
C ASP A 186 11.81 19.87 1.23
N GLY A 187 10.94 18.90 0.89
CA GLY A 187 10.96 18.17 -0.38
C GLY A 187 10.01 18.72 -1.44
N ASP A 188 10.24 18.32 -2.70
CA ASP A 188 9.34 18.62 -3.82
C ASP A 188 8.02 17.85 -3.69
N LYS A 189 6.90 18.55 -3.90
CA LYS A 189 5.55 17.94 -3.89
C LYS A 189 5.29 17.01 -5.08
N GLY A 190 5.97 17.25 -6.21
CA GLY A 190 5.81 16.50 -7.44
C GLY A 190 4.35 16.49 -7.92
N ASP A 191 3.87 15.33 -8.38
CA ASP A 191 2.53 15.09 -8.92
C ASP A 191 1.42 14.87 -7.86
N GLN A 192 1.77 14.89 -6.57
CA GLN A 192 0.82 14.66 -5.49
C GLN A 192 0.06 15.92 -5.08
N LYS A 193 -1.28 15.90 -5.21
CA LYS A 193 -2.15 17.02 -4.84
C LYS A 193 -2.40 17.13 -3.33
N ARG A 194 -2.31 16.02 -2.59
CA ARG A 194 -2.56 15.92 -1.15
C ARG A 194 -1.35 15.31 -0.47
N VAL A 195 -0.40 16.15 -0.04
CA VAL A 195 0.85 15.75 0.61
C VAL A 195 0.83 15.99 2.11
N MET A 196 1.50 15.13 2.83
CA MET A 196 1.68 15.19 4.27
C MET A 196 3.09 14.74 4.65
N THR A 197 3.65 15.30 5.73
CA THR A 197 4.94 14.84 6.23
C THR A 197 4.80 13.52 7.00
N PRO A 198 5.90 12.75 7.17
CA PRO A 198 5.86 11.54 7.99
C PRO A 198 5.36 11.83 9.42
N ALA A 199 5.81 12.92 10.05
CA ALA A 199 5.37 13.32 11.38
C ALA A 199 3.85 13.62 11.42
N GLN A 200 3.33 14.37 10.45
CA GLN A 200 1.89 14.64 10.35
C GLN A 200 1.07 13.35 10.14
N ALA A 201 1.55 12.44 9.29
CA ALA A 201 0.88 11.14 9.09
C ALA A 201 0.87 10.30 10.39
N LYS A 202 1.93 10.40 11.22
CA LYS A 202 1.98 9.81 12.54
C LYS A 202 0.91 10.40 13.47
N GLU A 203 0.78 11.73 13.51
CA GLU A 203 -0.18 12.43 14.36
C GLU A 203 -1.63 12.11 14.01
N ILE A 204 -1.95 11.98 12.72
CA ILE A 204 -3.30 11.63 12.24
C ILE A 204 -3.63 10.14 12.45
N GLY A 205 -2.63 9.32 12.79
CA GLY A 205 -2.85 7.92 13.15
C GLY A 205 -2.68 6.93 11.99
N SER A 206 -1.97 7.29 10.89
CA SER A 206 -1.60 6.29 9.87
C SER A 206 -0.81 5.13 10.47
N ASP A 207 -1.09 3.89 10.05
CA ASP A 207 -0.34 2.70 10.48
C ASP A 207 0.88 2.45 9.60
N TYR A 208 0.71 2.62 8.28
CA TYR A 208 1.80 2.52 7.31
C TYR A 208 1.80 3.75 6.40
N ILE A 209 2.99 4.27 6.12
CA ILE A 209 3.17 5.29 5.08
C ILE A 209 3.91 4.69 3.89
N VAL A 210 3.53 5.09 2.67
CA VAL A 210 4.22 4.69 1.44
C VAL A 210 4.99 5.87 0.89
N VAL A 211 6.32 5.74 0.84
CA VAL A 211 7.25 6.79 0.41
C VAL A 211 8.08 6.28 -0.78
N GLY A 212 8.00 6.95 -1.91
CA GLY A 212 8.76 6.63 -3.12
C GLY A 212 9.95 7.58 -3.31
N ARG A 213 9.84 8.46 -4.32
CA ARG A 213 10.90 9.41 -4.75
C ARG A 213 11.66 10.13 -3.63
N PRO A 214 11.04 10.57 -2.52
CA PRO A 214 11.78 11.18 -1.41
C PRO A 214 12.87 10.29 -0.81
N ILE A 215 12.77 8.97 -0.98
CA ILE A 215 13.80 8.00 -0.58
C ILE A 215 14.56 7.49 -1.79
N THR A 216 13.86 7.02 -2.84
CA THR A 216 14.51 6.32 -3.97
C THR A 216 15.35 7.23 -4.86
N GLN A 217 15.08 8.54 -4.86
CA GLN A 217 15.83 9.56 -5.63
C GLN A 217 16.61 10.53 -4.73
N ALA A 218 16.73 10.25 -3.43
CA ALA A 218 17.55 11.05 -2.54
C ALA A 218 19.04 10.89 -2.86
N ALA A 219 19.82 11.93 -2.61
CA ALA A 219 21.29 11.86 -2.73
C ALA A 219 21.90 10.80 -1.79
N ASP A 220 21.28 10.58 -0.63
CA ASP A 220 21.55 9.48 0.30
C ASP A 220 20.24 8.78 0.67
N PRO A 221 19.86 7.70 -0.03
CA PRO A 221 18.64 6.97 0.22
C PRO A 221 18.56 6.35 1.63
N VAL A 222 19.69 5.94 2.20
CA VAL A 222 19.76 5.35 3.54
C VAL A 222 19.45 6.41 4.60
N ALA A 223 20.06 7.58 4.50
CA ALA A 223 19.77 8.69 5.41
C ALA A 223 18.32 9.15 5.29
N ALA A 224 17.78 9.25 4.08
CA ALA A 224 16.38 9.60 3.83
C ALA A 224 15.41 8.58 4.44
N TYR A 225 15.69 7.29 4.29
CA TYR A 225 14.89 6.22 4.90
C TYR A 225 14.93 6.31 6.45
N ARG A 226 16.12 6.45 7.04
CA ARG A 226 16.29 6.59 8.49
C ARG A 226 15.54 7.80 9.03
N ARG A 227 15.63 8.96 8.35
CA ARG A 227 14.86 10.16 8.69
C ARG A 227 13.37 9.86 8.70
N CYS A 228 12.86 9.23 7.65
CA CYS A 228 11.46 8.87 7.53
C CYS A 228 11.00 7.95 8.66
N VAL A 229 11.80 6.94 9.01
CA VAL A 229 11.52 6.04 10.15
C VAL A 229 11.49 6.80 11.47
N THR A 230 12.46 7.69 11.71
CA THR A 230 12.51 8.51 12.93
C THR A 230 11.30 9.42 13.06
N GLU A 231 10.91 10.11 11.98
CA GLU A 231 9.77 11.04 11.99
C GLU A 231 8.42 10.31 12.13
N PHE A 232 8.27 9.10 11.58
CA PHE A 232 7.00 8.38 11.55
C PHE A 232 6.86 7.34 12.68
N VAL A 233 7.88 6.53 12.89
CA VAL A 233 7.83 5.43 13.88
C VAL A 233 8.24 5.95 15.27
N GLY A 234 9.31 6.75 15.33
CA GLY A 234 9.87 7.32 16.56
C GLY A 234 11.16 6.69 17.00
#